data_3702560934b83a534a1770f02553b562
#
_entry.id   3702560934b83a534a1770f02553b562
#
_cell.length_a   1.000
_cell.length_b   1.000
_cell.length_c   1.000
_cell.angle_alpha   90.00
_cell.angle_beta   90.00
_cell.angle_gamma   90.00
#
_symmetry.space_group_name_H-M   'P 1'
#
loop_
_entity.id
_entity.type
_entity.pdbx_description
1 polymer ?
#
loop_
_entity_poly.entity_id
_entity_poly.type
_entity_poly.pdbx_seq_one_letter_code
_entity_poly.pdbx_strand_id
1 'polypeptide(L)'
;MHYRSIEDLNHTIQTRVALLPRDIELVVGIPRSGLLAANLISLALNLPLADLDGFLEGRILAAGSTRRKNLFDLSAAEFKRVLVVDDSILSGTSMREAREKVGRAGLSDRCVFCAVYGVDEAGTDADIVLERVPTPRIFQWNIMNHNVLERCCFDIDGVLCCDPTTEENDDGPGYVKFLSEARPLLMPGRKVAHLVTSRLERYRAETEAWLAANNISYGKLWMLNVATAEERRRLNAHGAFKAEVYRQVDAQLFVESEERQAIDIARLSGKPVLSIESQSIIMPGSHLERRERLRRREDRLRERLSSERRDWRRLVKRTVRRLLGESRARKVRDFLRRSRKTA
;
A
#
# COMPACT_ATOMS: atom_id res chain seq x y z
N MET A 1 -13.24 6.45 8.75
CA MET A 1 -12.30 6.86 7.68
C MET A 1 -12.21 5.73 6.67
N HIS A 2 -12.35 6.04 5.38
CA HIS A 2 -12.37 5.06 4.31
C HIS A 2 -11.05 5.14 3.52
N TYR A 3 -10.26 4.08 3.56
CA TYR A 3 -8.99 3.97 2.82
C TYR A 3 -9.17 3.06 1.61
N ARG A 4 -8.50 3.38 0.52
CA ARG A 4 -8.37 2.51 -0.66
C ARG A 4 -6.91 2.42 -1.08
N SER A 5 -6.42 1.20 -1.17
CA SER A 5 -5.11 0.86 -1.70
C SER A 5 -5.14 0.78 -3.23
N ILE A 6 -3.98 0.62 -3.87
CA ILE A 6 -3.88 0.30 -5.31
C ILE A 6 -4.49 -1.08 -5.60
N GLU A 7 -4.37 -2.02 -4.65
CA GLU A 7 -5.03 -3.33 -4.74
C GLU A 7 -6.56 -3.18 -4.77
N ASP A 8 -7.12 -2.33 -3.88
CA ASP A 8 -8.55 -2.02 -3.87
C ASP A 8 -8.99 -1.36 -5.19
N LEU A 9 -8.18 -0.41 -5.73
CA LEU A 9 -8.45 0.23 -7.01
C LEU A 9 -8.55 -0.78 -8.14
N ASN A 10 -7.56 -1.67 -8.24
CA ASN A 10 -7.58 -2.74 -9.23
C ASN A 10 -8.75 -3.70 -9.03
N HIS A 11 -9.03 -4.10 -7.79
CA HIS A 11 -10.16 -4.97 -7.46
C HIS A 11 -11.51 -4.34 -7.85
N THR A 12 -11.72 -3.06 -7.52
CA THR A 12 -12.94 -2.33 -7.90
C THR A 12 -13.10 -2.30 -9.42
N ILE A 13 -12.05 -1.99 -10.16
CA ILE A 13 -12.07 -1.99 -11.64
C ILE A 13 -12.44 -3.37 -12.17
N GLN A 14 -11.74 -4.43 -11.75
CA GLN A 14 -11.98 -5.80 -12.23
C GLN A 14 -13.40 -6.29 -11.96
N THR A 15 -13.96 -5.98 -10.79
CA THR A 15 -15.29 -6.44 -10.39
C THR A 15 -16.42 -5.57 -10.95
N ARG A 16 -16.15 -4.33 -11.34
CA ARG A 16 -17.14 -3.35 -11.83
C ARG A 16 -17.01 -3.02 -13.32
N VAL A 17 -16.04 -3.61 -14.02
CA VAL A 17 -15.83 -3.37 -15.46
C VAL A 17 -17.08 -3.59 -16.31
N ALA A 18 -18.00 -4.48 -15.88
CA ALA A 18 -19.26 -4.72 -16.55
C ALA A 18 -20.25 -3.53 -16.55
N LEU A 19 -20.01 -2.52 -15.72
CA LEU A 19 -20.78 -1.27 -15.71
C LEU A 19 -20.37 -0.31 -16.84
N LEU A 20 -19.19 -0.52 -17.43
CA LEU A 20 -18.70 0.29 -18.54
C LEU A 20 -19.39 -0.11 -19.86
N PRO A 21 -19.64 0.85 -20.77
CA PRO A 21 -20.17 0.56 -22.09
C PRO A 21 -19.26 -0.42 -22.86
N ARG A 22 -19.85 -1.34 -23.58
CA ARG A 22 -19.12 -2.39 -24.31
C ARG A 22 -18.48 -1.91 -25.61
N ASP A 23 -18.91 -0.77 -26.10
CA ASP A 23 -18.48 -0.14 -27.35
C ASP A 23 -17.32 0.84 -27.18
N ILE A 24 -16.70 0.91 -25.99
CA ILE A 24 -15.51 1.72 -25.75
C ILE A 24 -14.35 1.22 -26.64
N GLU A 25 -13.70 2.15 -27.31
CA GLU A 25 -12.58 1.91 -28.22
C GLU A 25 -11.26 2.51 -27.73
N LEU A 26 -11.33 3.57 -26.88
CA LEU A 26 -10.17 4.26 -26.30
C LEU A 26 -10.44 4.60 -24.84
N VAL A 27 -9.43 4.46 -23.99
CA VAL A 27 -9.45 4.95 -22.60
C VAL A 27 -8.54 6.16 -22.47
N VAL A 28 -9.05 7.24 -21.87
CA VAL A 28 -8.34 8.50 -21.66
C VAL A 28 -8.28 8.80 -20.18
N GLY A 29 -7.08 9.00 -19.63
CA GLY A 29 -6.90 9.32 -18.21
C GLY A 29 -6.78 10.83 -17.98
N ILE A 30 -7.49 11.33 -16.95
CA ILE A 30 -7.29 12.70 -16.48
C ILE A 30 -5.99 12.71 -15.64
N PRO A 31 -4.96 13.49 -16.01
CA PRO A 31 -3.76 13.61 -15.22
C PRO A 31 -4.07 14.18 -13.82
N ARG A 32 -3.38 13.72 -12.83
CA ARG A 32 -2.29 12.77 -12.66
C ARG A 32 -2.80 11.38 -12.30
N SER A 33 -3.61 11.24 -11.24
CA SER A 33 -4.08 9.97 -10.68
C SER A 33 -5.11 9.24 -11.55
N GLY A 34 -5.91 9.96 -12.32
CA GLY A 34 -6.81 9.35 -13.30
C GLY A 34 -6.10 8.53 -14.36
N LEU A 35 -4.84 8.84 -14.70
CA LEU A 35 -4.01 8.00 -15.57
C LEU A 35 -3.71 6.61 -14.99
N LEU A 36 -3.55 6.49 -13.67
CA LEU A 36 -3.38 5.19 -13.01
C LEU A 36 -4.63 4.32 -13.19
N ALA A 37 -5.81 4.90 -12.95
CA ALA A 37 -7.09 4.21 -13.11
C ALA A 37 -7.35 3.85 -14.59
N ALA A 38 -7.11 4.79 -15.49
CA ALA A 38 -7.27 4.60 -16.93
C ALA A 38 -6.35 3.49 -17.46
N ASN A 39 -5.10 3.41 -16.99
CA ASN A 39 -4.17 2.34 -17.37
C ASN A 39 -4.69 0.97 -16.94
N LEU A 40 -5.16 0.82 -15.69
CA LEU A 40 -5.73 -0.44 -15.21
C LEU A 40 -6.96 -0.86 -16.02
N ILE A 41 -7.84 0.08 -16.39
CA ILE A 41 -9.00 -0.18 -17.24
C ILE A 41 -8.55 -0.56 -18.68
N SER A 42 -7.62 0.18 -19.25
CA SER A 42 -7.05 -0.08 -20.60
C SER A 42 -6.49 -1.50 -20.67
N LEU A 43 -5.72 -1.93 -19.68
CA LEU A 43 -5.17 -3.29 -19.61
C LEU A 43 -6.26 -4.35 -19.44
N ALA A 44 -7.25 -4.11 -18.55
CA ALA A 44 -8.35 -5.03 -18.31
C ALA A 44 -9.21 -5.26 -19.55
N LEU A 45 -9.43 -4.21 -20.38
CA LEU A 45 -10.24 -4.26 -21.59
C LEU A 45 -9.41 -4.48 -22.86
N ASN A 46 -8.08 -4.47 -22.77
CA ASN A 46 -7.15 -4.50 -23.90
C ASN A 46 -7.45 -3.42 -24.95
N LEU A 47 -7.58 -2.16 -24.46
CA LEU A 47 -7.87 -0.98 -25.28
C LEU A 47 -6.67 -0.02 -25.33
N PRO A 48 -6.55 0.84 -26.36
CA PRO A 48 -5.59 1.94 -26.37
C PRO A 48 -5.77 2.89 -25.19
N LEU A 49 -4.69 3.59 -24.82
CA LEU A 49 -4.64 4.56 -23.73
C LEU A 49 -4.12 5.90 -24.25
N ALA A 50 -4.68 6.99 -23.73
CA ALA A 50 -4.14 8.34 -23.87
C ALA A 50 -4.25 9.09 -22.56
N ASP A 51 -3.46 10.14 -22.37
CA ASP A 51 -3.78 11.22 -21.43
C ASP A 51 -4.75 12.22 -22.10
N LEU A 52 -5.42 13.04 -21.26
CA LEU A 52 -6.45 13.95 -21.76
C LEU A 52 -5.90 14.95 -22.78
N ASP A 53 -4.76 15.58 -22.50
CA ASP A 53 -4.20 16.59 -23.39
C ASP A 53 -3.66 15.96 -24.68
N GLY A 54 -3.00 14.77 -24.57
CA GLY A 54 -2.59 13.99 -25.71
C GLY A 54 -3.75 13.58 -26.62
N PHE A 55 -4.86 13.14 -26.04
CA PHE A 55 -6.07 12.82 -26.80
C PHE A 55 -6.61 14.03 -27.57
N LEU A 56 -6.68 15.20 -26.91
CA LEU A 56 -7.14 16.44 -27.57
C LEU A 56 -6.21 16.92 -28.69
N GLU A 57 -4.92 16.58 -28.60
CA GLU A 57 -3.92 16.85 -29.65
C GLU A 57 -3.85 15.76 -30.74
N GLY A 58 -4.70 14.75 -30.67
CA GLY A 58 -4.74 13.66 -31.65
C GLY A 58 -3.73 12.54 -31.39
N ARG A 59 -3.10 12.48 -30.21
CA ARG A 59 -2.08 11.49 -29.84
C ARG A 59 -2.65 10.40 -28.94
N ILE A 60 -2.15 9.18 -29.10
CA ILE A 60 -2.36 8.05 -28.20
C ILE A 60 -1.00 7.54 -27.71
N LEU A 61 -1.01 6.85 -26.57
CA LEU A 61 0.20 6.23 -26.04
C LEU A 61 0.54 4.96 -26.84
N ALA A 62 1.84 4.72 -27.02
CA ALA A 62 2.32 3.55 -27.73
C ALA A 62 1.85 2.25 -27.04
N ALA A 63 1.41 1.28 -27.82
CA ALA A 63 0.97 -0.02 -27.35
C ALA A 63 2.10 -1.04 -27.28
N GLY A 64 2.00 -1.98 -26.31
CA GLY A 64 2.88 -3.14 -26.25
C GLY A 64 2.58 -4.20 -27.31
N SER A 65 3.28 -5.33 -27.24
CA SER A 65 3.18 -6.43 -28.24
C SER A 65 1.86 -7.25 -28.14
N THR A 66 1.15 -7.19 -27.02
CA THR A 66 -0.09 -7.95 -26.76
C THR A 66 -1.36 -7.21 -27.16
N ARG A 67 -1.24 -6.20 -28.00
CA ARG A 67 -2.30 -5.29 -28.42
C ARG A 67 -3.38 -5.94 -29.30
N ARG A 68 -4.56 -5.35 -29.30
CA ARG A 68 -5.67 -5.62 -30.21
C ARG A 68 -5.44 -4.82 -31.49
N LYS A 69 -4.84 -5.45 -32.52
CA LYS A 69 -4.31 -4.76 -33.73
C LYS A 69 -5.23 -3.70 -34.33
N ASN A 70 -6.53 -3.99 -34.45
CA ASN A 70 -7.48 -3.12 -35.16
C ASN A 70 -7.75 -1.76 -34.50
N LEU A 71 -7.54 -1.62 -33.20
CA LEU A 71 -7.78 -0.36 -32.50
C LEU A 71 -6.50 0.47 -32.29
N PHE A 72 -5.37 -0.20 -32.17
CA PHE A 72 -4.09 0.49 -31.92
C PHE A 72 -3.45 1.12 -33.14
N ASP A 73 -3.99 0.84 -34.33
CA ASP A 73 -3.53 1.44 -35.58
C ASP A 73 -4.34 2.71 -35.97
N LEU A 74 -5.36 3.08 -35.15
CA LEU A 74 -6.20 4.25 -35.34
C LEU A 74 -5.54 5.51 -34.74
N SER A 75 -5.78 6.65 -35.34
CA SER A 75 -5.51 7.95 -34.74
C SER A 75 -6.58 8.31 -33.72
N ALA A 76 -6.29 9.24 -32.80
CA ALA A 76 -7.26 9.65 -31.79
C ALA A 76 -8.59 10.17 -32.37
N ALA A 77 -8.56 10.75 -33.57
CA ALA A 77 -9.75 11.25 -34.28
C ALA A 77 -10.69 10.17 -34.80
N GLU A 78 -10.20 8.95 -34.98
CA GLU A 78 -10.95 7.83 -35.57
C GLU A 78 -11.78 7.05 -34.53
N PHE A 79 -11.50 7.19 -33.23
CA PHE A 79 -12.27 6.51 -32.18
C PHE A 79 -13.69 7.08 -32.05
N LYS A 80 -14.68 6.20 -32.10
CA LYS A 80 -16.10 6.57 -32.02
C LYS A 80 -16.61 6.69 -30.60
N ARG A 81 -16.04 5.92 -29.66
CA ARG A 81 -16.46 5.90 -28.26
C ARG A 81 -15.25 5.92 -27.33
N VAL A 82 -15.14 6.95 -26.53
CA VAL A 82 -13.99 7.24 -25.67
C VAL A 82 -14.42 7.26 -24.21
N LEU A 83 -13.71 6.54 -23.33
CA LEU A 83 -13.93 6.58 -21.89
C LEU A 83 -12.92 7.52 -21.25
N VAL A 84 -13.37 8.65 -20.73
CA VAL A 84 -12.56 9.61 -19.96
C VAL A 84 -12.65 9.27 -18.48
N VAL A 85 -11.49 8.97 -17.85
CA VAL A 85 -11.42 8.36 -16.52
C VAL A 85 -10.70 9.26 -15.53
N ASP A 86 -11.30 9.44 -14.35
CA ASP A 86 -10.61 9.91 -13.15
C ASP A 86 -10.60 8.80 -12.07
N ASP A 87 -9.59 8.80 -11.18
CA ASP A 87 -9.53 7.85 -10.07
C ASP A 87 -10.63 8.13 -9.04
N SER A 88 -10.91 9.40 -8.77
CA SER A 88 -11.90 9.76 -7.76
C SER A 88 -12.50 11.15 -7.95
N ILE A 89 -13.77 11.29 -7.62
CA ILE A 89 -14.48 12.58 -7.61
C ILE A 89 -14.93 12.93 -6.19
N LEU A 90 -14.62 14.16 -5.75
CA LEU A 90 -15.17 14.77 -4.55
C LEU A 90 -15.99 16.02 -4.92
N SER A 91 -15.34 17.09 -5.40
CA SER A 91 -15.98 18.35 -5.82
C SER A 91 -16.40 18.35 -7.30
N GLY A 92 -15.92 17.40 -8.09
CA GLY A 92 -16.14 17.35 -9.54
C GLY A 92 -15.31 18.33 -10.37
N THR A 93 -14.48 19.17 -9.75
CA THR A 93 -13.73 20.23 -10.48
C THR A 93 -12.91 19.68 -11.64
N SER A 94 -12.04 18.69 -11.40
CA SER A 94 -11.20 18.11 -12.47
C SER A 94 -12.03 17.49 -13.60
N MET A 95 -13.13 16.80 -13.25
CA MET A 95 -14.02 16.20 -14.23
C MET A 95 -14.76 17.24 -15.06
N ARG A 96 -15.21 18.34 -14.44
CA ARG A 96 -15.84 19.46 -15.14
C ARG A 96 -14.88 20.15 -16.09
N GLU A 97 -13.66 20.44 -15.64
CA GLU A 97 -12.61 21.00 -16.49
C GLU A 97 -12.29 20.08 -17.70
N ALA A 98 -12.25 18.76 -17.48
CA ALA A 98 -12.07 17.79 -18.54
C ALA A 98 -13.23 17.82 -19.55
N ARG A 99 -14.49 17.86 -19.08
CA ARG A 99 -15.67 18.01 -19.94
C ARG A 99 -15.64 19.31 -20.76
N GLU A 100 -15.22 20.42 -20.15
CA GLU A 100 -15.11 21.71 -20.86
C GLU A 100 -14.02 21.67 -21.95
N LYS A 101 -12.87 21.05 -21.67
CA LYS A 101 -11.81 20.85 -22.67
C LYS A 101 -12.30 20.01 -23.85
N VAL A 102 -12.93 18.87 -23.56
CA VAL A 102 -13.51 17.97 -24.57
C VAL A 102 -14.62 18.68 -25.37
N GLY A 103 -15.45 19.46 -24.71
CA GLY A 103 -16.51 20.27 -25.36
C GLY A 103 -15.96 21.30 -26.32
N ARG A 104 -14.91 22.04 -25.93
CA ARG A 104 -14.23 23.01 -26.79
C ARG A 104 -13.61 22.38 -28.03
N ALA A 105 -13.20 21.12 -27.93
CA ALA A 105 -12.67 20.34 -29.05
C ALA A 105 -13.79 19.72 -29.95
N GLY A 106 -15.07 19.86 -29.60
CA GLY A 106 -16.19 19.29 -30.34
C GLY A 106 -16.31 17.76 -30.24
N LEU A 107 -15.80 17.16 -29.15
CA LEU A 107 -15.72 15.72 -28.97
C LEU A 107 -16.72 15.15 -27.95
N SER A 108 -17.61 15.98 -27.41
CA SER A 108 -18.53 15.61 -26.31
C SER A 108 -19.37 14.37 -26.61
N ASP A 109 -19.92 14.26 -27.80
CA ASP A 109 -20.82 13.17 -28.21
C ASP A 109 -20.13 11.78 -28.23
N ARG A 110 -18.80 11.77 -28.30
CA ARG A 110 -17.99 10.54 -28.33
C ARG A 110 -17.52 10.12 -26.94
N CYS A 111 -17.54 11.02 -25.95
CA CYS A 111 -16.93 10.81 -24.64
C CYS A 111 -17.95 10.39 -23.59
N VAL A 112 -17.61 9.37 -22.83
CA VAL A 112 -18.28 8.96 -21.59
C VAL A 112 -17.33 9.19 -20.42
N PHE A 113 -17.77 9.87 -19.39
CA PHE A 113 -16.95 10.26 -18.26
C PHE A 113 -17.18 9.33 -17.07
N CYS A 114 -16.10 8.74 -16.57
CA CYS A 114 -16.14 7.75 -15.52
C CYS A 114 -15.21 8.15 -14.35
N ALA A 115 -15.70 8.00 -13.13
CA ALA A 115 -14.87 7.99 -11.94
C ALA A 115 -14.86 6.60 -11.32
N VAL A 116 -13.69 6.12 -10.88
CA VAL A 116 -13.66 4.85 -10.15
C VAL A 116 -14.30 5.02 -8.79
N TYR A 117 -13.95 6.06 -8.04
CA TYR A 117 -14.54 6.37 -6.73
C TYR A 117 -15.31 7.69 -6.73
N GLY A 118 -16.56 7.64 -6.29
CA GLY A 118 -17.41 8.83 -6.11
C GLY A 118 -17.90 9.00 -4.68
N VAL A 119 -18.65 10.08 -4.42
CA VAL A 119 -19.45 10.31 -3.22
C VAL A 119 -20.95 10.11 -3.52
N ASP A 120 -21.77 10.02 -2.47
CA ASP A 120 -23.21 9.78 -2.62
C ASP A 120 -24.02 11.00 -3.09
N GLU A 121 -23.39 12.19 -3.11
CA GLU A 121 -24.08 13.44 -3.44
C GLU A 121 -24.39 13.53 -4.94
N ALA A 122 -25.61 13.97 -5.25
CA ALA A 122 -26.01 14.32 -6.61
C ALA A 122 -25.17 15.50 -7.11
N GLY A 123 -24.61 15.40 -8.32
CA GLY A 123 -23.84 16.50 -8.94
C GLY A 123 -22.38 16.15 -9.25
N THR A 124 -22.03 14.87 -9.29
CA THR A 124 -20.76 14.47 -9.93
C THR A 124 -20.90 14.66 -11.44
N ASP A 125 -19.95 15.37 -12.04
CA ASP A 125 -19.90 15.55 -13.50
C ASP A 125 -19.47 14.25 -14.26
N ALA A 126 -19.54 13.09 -13.62
CA ALA A 126 -19.30 11.79 -14.20
C ALA A 126 -20.61 11.10 -14.62
N ASP A 127 -20.60 10.46 -15.78
CA ASP A 127 -21.73 9.66 -16.27
C ASP A 127 -21.79 8.30 -15.54
N ILE A 128 -20.61 7.80 -15.12
CA ILE A 128 -20.46 6.50 -14.45
C ILE A 128 -19.57 6.68 -13.22
N VAL A 129 -20.01 6.10 -12.09
CA VAL A 129 -19.20 5.92 -10.88
C VAL A 129 -19.16 4.43 -10.55
N LEU A 130 -17.94 3.84 -10.51
CA LEU A 130 -17.83 2.39 -10.29
C LEU A 130 -18.11 2.01 -8.83
N GLU A 131 -17.60 2.79 -7.86
CA GLU A 131 -17.84 2.56 -6.44
C GLU A 131 -18.05 3.88 -5.70
N ARG A 132 -19.01 3.90 -4.78
CA ARG A 132 -19.24 5.04 -3.90
C ARG A 132 -18.49 4.85 -2.58
N VAL A 133 -17.64 5.82 -2.25
CA VAL A 133 -16.82 5.82 -1.03
C VAL A 133 -17.11 7.11 -0.26
N PRO A 134 -17.78 7.03 0.91
CA PRO A 134 -18.13 8.21 1.68
C PRO A 134 -16.89 8.89 2.29
N THR A 135 -17.03 10.16 2.62
CA THR A 135 -16.05 10.94 3.37
C THR A 135 -16.12 10.65 4.88
N PRO A 136 -15.02 10.79 5.64
CA PRO A 136 -13.66 11.10 5.21
C PRO A 136 -12.99 9.88 4.55
N ARG A 137 -12.36 10.11 3.39
CA ARG A 137 -11.71 9.07 2.60
C ARG A 137 -10.27 9.45 2.25
N ILE A 138 -9.40 8.44 2.12
CA ILE A 138 -7.99 8.59 1.79
C ILE A 138 -7.63 7.52 0.77
N PHE A 139 -6.81 7.91 -0.20
CA PHE A 139 -6.28 7.01 -1.23
C PHE A 139 -4.77 6.84 -1.08
N GLN A 140 -4.26 5.61 -1.18
CA GLN A 140 -2.83 5.28 -1.04
C GLN A 140 -1.96 6.18 -1.90
N TRP A 141 -2.34 6.41 -3.16
CA TRP A 141 -1.56 7.18 -4.14
C TRP A 141 -1.54 8.69 -3.91
N ASN A 142 -2.39 9.20 -3.01
CA ASN A 142 -2.50 10.63 -2.74
C ASN A 142 -2.21 11.02 -1.28
N ILE A 143 -1.97 10.05 -0.39
CA ILE A 143 -1.90 10.31 1.05
C ILE A 143 -0.87 11.38 1.40
N MET A 144 0.33 11.35 0.80
CA MET A 144 1.42 12.27 1.11
C MET A 144 1.15 13.74 0.70
N ASN A 145 0.09 13.98 -0.08
CA ASN A 145 -0.36 15.32 -0.48
C ASN A 145 -1.77 15.66 0.04
N HIS A 146 -2.37 14.79 0.84
CA HIS A 146 -3.73 14.96 1.33
C HIS A 146 -3.76 15.92 2.54
N ASN A 147 -4.81 16.73 2.64
CA ASN A 147 -5.00 17.65 3.77
C ASN A 147 -5.14 16.97 5.14
N VAL A 148 -5.45 15.68 5.16
CA VAL A 148 -5.49 14.87 6.40
C VAL A 148 -4.17 14.87 7.15
N LEU A 149 -3.04 15.12 6.47
CA LEU A 149 -1.70 15.19 7.09
C LEU A 149 -1.65 16.18 8.25
N GLU A 150 -2.42 17.28 8.16
CA GLU A 150 -2.54 18.30 9.20
C GLU A 150 -3.26 17.79 10.46
N ARG A 151 -3.76 16.56 10.42
CA ARG A 151 -4.40 15.83 11.53
C ARG A 151 -3.87 14.39 11.65
N CYS A 152 -2.60 14.18 11.29
CA CYS A 152 -1.95 12.87 11.38
C CYS A 152 -0.75 12.88 12.32
N CYS A 153 -0.48 11.70 12.88
CA CYS A 153 0.82 11.33 13.44
C CYS A 153 1.58 10.49 12.43
N PHE A 154 2.87 10.72 12.28
CA PHE A 154 3.77 9.95 11.41
C PHE A 154 4.97 9.46 12.19
N ASP A 155 5.35 8.20 11.99
CA ASP A 155 6.69 7.74 12.33
C ASP A 155 7.73 8.34 11.36
N ILE A 156 9.01 8.33 11.74
CA ILE A 156 10.11 8.80 10.91
C ILE A 156 10.78 7.61 10.22
N ASP A 157 11.34 6.68 10.99
CA ASP A 157 12.06 5.52 10.48
C ASP A 157 11.10 4.54 9.81
N GLY A 158 11.45 4.07 8.63
CA GLY A 158 10.60 3.21 7.79
C GLY A 158 9.41 3.91 7.11
N VAL A 159 9.13 5.18 7.43
CA VAL A 159 8.06 5.99 6.80
C VAL A 159 8.64 7.15 5.99
N LEU A 160 9.32 8.09 6.64
CA LEU A 160 9.94 9.26 6.01
C LEU A 160 11.35 8.98 5.52
N CYS A 161 12.08 8.10 6.19
CA CYS A 161 13.40 7.61 5.78
C CYS A 161 13.53 6.10 5.99
N CYS A 162 14.58 5.52 5.40
CA CYS A 162 14.93 4.12 5.64
C CYS A 162 15.21 3.88 7.14
N ASP A 163 15.01 2.64 7.60
CA ASP A 163 15.46 2.22 8.91
C ASP A 163 17.00 2.10 8.96
N PRO A 164 17.62 2.29 10.15
CA PRO A 164 19.04 2.01 10.33
C PRO A 164 19.32 0.50 10.18
N THR A 165 20.47 0.16 9.60
CA THR A 165 20.98 -1.20 9.62
C THR A 165 21.40 -1.60 11.03
N THR A 166 21.71 -2.89 11.22
CA THR A 166 22.18 -3.38 12.52
C THR A 166 23.50 -2.71 12.94
N GLU A 167 24.39 -2.46 11.97
CA GLU A 167 25.67 -1.82 12.19
C GLU A 167 25.52 -0.32 12.51
N GLU A 168 24.57 0.35 11.87
CA GLU A 168 24.27 1.78 12.12
C GLU A 168 23.55 2.01 13.44
N ASN A 169 22.85 1.00 13.97
CA ASN A 169 22.05 1.10 15.22
C ASN A 169 22.91 0.81 16.47
N ASP A 170 24.13 1.36 16.50
CA ASP A 170 25.15 1.17 17.56
C ASP A 170 24.93 2.06 18.79
N ASP A 171 23.92 2.95 18.75
CA ASP A 171 23.66 4.00 19.78
C ASP A 171 24.87 4.94 19.99
N GLY A 172 25.73 5.08 18.99
CA GLY A 172 26.98 5.81 18.97
C GLY A 172 27.23 6.55 17.65
N PRO A 173 28.51 6.66 17.21
CA PRO A 173 28.87 7.41 16.01
C PRO A 173 28.19 6.90 14.72
N GLY A 174 28.00 5.57 14.59
CA GLY A 174 27.30 4.98 13.45
C GLY A 174 25.86 5.46 13.37
N TYR A 175 25.16 5.49 14.51
CA TYR A 175 23.79 5.98 14.56
C TYR A 175 23.68 7.47 14.29
N VAL A 176 24.61 8.30 14.82
CA VAL A 176 24.65 9.75 14.53
C VAL A 176 24.84 10.02 13.03
N LYS A 177 25.75 9.26 12.40
CA LYS A 177 25.95 9.33 10.94
C LYS A 177 24.67 8.97 10.19
N PHE A 178 24.05 7.84 10.54
CA PHE A 178 22.76 7.43 9.98
C PHE A 178 21.70 8.54 10.08
N LEU A 179 21.54 9.16 11.25
CA LEU A 179 20.55 10.22 11.47
C LEU A 179 20.73 11.42 10.52
N SER A 180 21.96 11.73 10.13
CA SER A 180 22.27 12.83 9.20
C SER A 180 22.15 12.43 7.72
N GLU A 181 22.41 11.15 7.40
CA GLU A 181 22.51 10.65 6.02
C GLU A 181 21.33 9.73 5.62
N ALA A 182 20.35 9.49 6.52
CA ALA A 182 19.23 8.58 6.28
C ALA A 182 18.53 8.89 4.95
N ARG A 183 18.41 7.87 4.09
CA ARG A 183 17.83 8.03 2.76
C ARG A 183 16.32 8.32 2.87
N PRO A 184 15.84 9.44 2.27
CA PRO A 184 14.41 9.73 2.24
C PRO A 184 13.58 8.65 1.54
N LEU A 185 12.36 8.42 2.01
CA LEU A 185 11.36 7.51 1.43
C LEU A 185 10.13 8.28 0.96
N LEU A 186 9.10 8.37 1.80
CA LEU A 186 7.83 8.99 1.47
C LEU A 186 7.79 10.43 2.00
N MET A 187 7.94 11.40 1.10
CA MET A 187 8.04 12.80 1.47
C MET A 187 6.67 13.47 1.46
N PRO A 188 6.20 14.01 2.60
CA PRO A 188 4.94 14.71 2.66
C PRO A 188 5.02 16.07 1.94
N GLY A 189 4.07 16.32 1.04
CA GLY A 189 3.94 17.60 0.34
C GLY A 189 3.16 18.65 1.15
N ARG A 190 2.74 18.31 2.37
CA ARG A 190 2.01 19.20 3.30
C ARG A 190 2.55 19.07 4.70
N LYS A 191 2.19 20.01 5.57
CA LYS A 191 2.55 19.98 6.99
C LYS A 191 1.91 18.76 7.67
N VAL A 192 2.75 17.93 8.33
CA VAL A 192 2.31 16.84 9.19
C VAL A 192 2.06 17.39 10.60
N ALA A 193 0.89 17.10 11.21
CA ALA A 193 0.61 17.65 12.55
C ALA A 193 1.63 17.20 13.58
N HIS A 194 1.94 15.90 13.63
CA HIS A 194 2.84 15.34 14.63
C HIS A 194 3.78 14.32 14.01
N LEU A 195 5.07 14.47 14.26
CA LEU A 195 6.07 13.42 14.06
C LEU A 195 6.29 12.72 15.40
N VAL A 196 6.16 11.40 15.43
CA VAL A 196 6.22 10.61 16.66
C VAL A 196 7.16 9.44 16.44
N THR A 197 8.39 9.56 16.91
CA THR A 197 9.44 8.58 16.64
C THR A 197 10.00 7.98 17.94
N SER A 198 10.45 6.74 17.85
CA SER A 198 11.19 6.05 18.92
C SER A 198 12.67 6.43 18.97
N ARG A 199 13.13 7.39 18.16
CA ARG A 199 14.44 8.00 18.31
C ARG A 199 14.54 8.66 19.68
N LEU A 200 15.72 8.57 20.31
CA LEU A 200 15.92 9.11 21.64
C LEU A 200 16.00 10.64 21.61
N GLU A 201 15.45 11.27 22.66
CA GLU A 201 15.43 12.73 22.80
C GLU A 201 16.83 13.37 22.68
N ARG A 202 17.89 12.69 23.10
CA ARG A 202 19.28 13.14 22.98
C ARG A 202 19.75 13.34 21.52
N TYR A 203 19.05 12.78 20.54
CA TYR A 203 19.32 12.93 19.11
C TYR A 203 18.37 13.90 18.42
N ARG A 204 17.75 14.80 19.18
CA ARG A 204 16.80 15.78 18.66
C ARG A 204 17.43 16.69 17.62
N ALA A 205 18.63 17.21 17.91
CA ALA A 205 19.30 18.15 17.02
C ALA A 205 19.58 17.53 15.63
N GLU A 206 20.11 16.31 15.58
CA GLU A 206 20.38 15.57 14.35
C GLU A 206 19.08 15.26 13.59
N THR A 207 18.05 14.86 14.31
CA THR A 207 16.74 14.55 13.71
C THR A 207 16.10 15.81 13.11
N GLU A 208 16.09 16.94 13.82
CA GLU A 208 15.55 18.21 13.32
C GLU A 208 16.38 18.76 12.15
N ALA A 209 17.71 18.60 12.18
CA ALA A 209 18.57 18.96 11.05
C ALA A 209 18.25 18.16 9.79
N TRP A 210 18.04 16.84 9.92
CA TRP A 210 17.63 15.98 8.81
C TRP A 210 16.25 16.36 8.26
N LEU A 211 15.27 16.62 9.13
CA LEU A 211 13.92 17.06 8.72
C LEU A 211 13.98 18.38 7.95
N ALA A 212 14.78 19.34 8.41
CA ALA A 212 14.97 20.63 7.75
C ALA A 212 15.67 20.48 6.38
N ALA A 213 16.73 19.66 6.31
CA ALA A 213 17.45 19.39 5.06
C ALA A 213 16.57 18.76 3.98
N ASN A 214 15.55 18.00 4.39
CA ASN A 214 14.59 17.36 3.50
C ASN A 214 13.28 18.16 3.31
N ASN A 215 13.23 19.41 3.76
CA ASN A 215 12.08 20.32 3.64
C ASN A 215 10.76 19.74 4.24
N ILE A 216 10.84 18.94 5.29
CA ILE A 216 9.67 18.36 5.94
C ILE A 216 9.07 19.38 6.90
N SER A 217 7.84 19.81 6.59
CA SER A 217 7.05 20.70 7.45
C SER A 217 6.23 19.88 8.45
N TYR A 218 6.37 20.21 9.75
CA TYR A 218 5.61 19.53 10.80
C TYR A 218 5.15 20.50 11.91
N GLY A 219 4.20 20.08 12.71
CA GLY A 219 3.72 20.84 13.86
C GLY A 219 4.55 20.60 15.10
N LYS A 220 4.62 19.35 15.58
CA LYS A 220 5.37 18.98 16.76
C LYS A 220 6.12 17.66 16.56
N LEU A 221 7.39 17.63 17.02
CA LEU A 221 8.20 16.42 17.07
C LEU A 221 8.18 15.84 18.48
N TRP A 222 7.78 14.58 18.58
CA TRP A 222 7.75 13.80 19.80
C TRP A 222 8.82 12.70 19.72
N MET A 223 9.74 12.71 20.66
CA MET A 223 10.84 11.76 20.73
C MET A 223 10.83 11.05 22.08
N LEU A 224 11.41 9.84 22.12
CA LEU A 224 11.40 9.01 23.30
C LEU A 224 12.45 9.49 24.34
N ASN A 225 12.00 9.88 25.50
CA ASN A 225 12.90 10.35 26.58
C ASN A 225 13.30 9.20 27.50
N VAL A 226 14.25 8.38 27.04
CA VAL A 226 14.96 7.37 27.84
C VAL A 226 16.45 7.50 27.60
N ALA A 227 17.28 7.02 28.57
CA ALA A 227 18.71 7.28 28.54
C ALA A 227 19.46 6.56 27.40
N THR A 228 19.05 5.30 27.08
CA THR A 228 19.78 4.45 26.13
C THR A 228 18.83 3.63 25.23
N ALA A 229 19.36 3.18 24.09
CA ALA A 229 18.65 2.25 23.19
C ALA A 229 18.42 0.88 23.87
N GLU A 230 19.28 0.46 24.78
CA GLU A 230 19.09 -0.77 25.56
C GLU A 230 17.89 -0.65 26.49
N GLU A 231 17.75 0.46 27.20
CA GLU A 231 16.59 0.76 28.04
C GLU A 231 15.30 0.80 27.21
N ARG A 232 15.32 1.44 26.04
CA ARG A 232 14.21 1.44 25.09
C ARG A 232 13.77 0.02 24.69
N ARG A 233 14.74 -0.86 24.36
CA ARG A 233 14.47 -2.27 24.01
C ARG A 233 13.92 -3.04 25.21
N ARG A 234 14.51 -2.90 26.40
CA ARG A 234 14.07 -3.56 27.63
C ARG A 234 12.62 -3.21 28.00
N LEU A 235 12.24 -1.96 27.81
CA LEU A 235 10.89 -1.47 28.13
C LEU A 235 9.87 -1.82 27.03
N ASN A 236 10.31 -2.35 25.87
CA ASN A 236 9.47 -2.53 24.68
C ASN A 236 8.63 -1.27 24.36
N ALA A 237 9.28 -0.10 24.48
CA ALA A 237 8.61 1.19 24.58
C ALA A 237 8.10 1.74 23.22
N HIS A 238 8.49 1.14 22.10
CA HIS A 238 8.20 1.69 20.77
C HIS A 238 6.69 1.94 20.54
N GLY A 239 5.91 0.88 20.48
CA GLY A 239 4.47 1.00 20.24
C GLY A 239 3.70 1.68 21.38
N ALA A 240 4.11 1.46 22.64
CA ALA A 240 3.45 2.06 23.80
C ALA A 240 3.61 3.57 23.87
N PHE A 241 4.83 4.09 23.63
CA PHE A 241 5.09 5.53 23.55
C PHE A 241 4.31 6.20 22.42
N LYS A 242 4.39 5.65 21.22
CA LYS A 242 3.67 6.17 20.05
C LYS A 242 2.15 6.19 20.29
N ALA A 243 1.61 5.13 20.88
CA ALA A 243 0.19 5.04 21.22
C ALA A 243 -0.24 6.07 22.26
N GLU A 244 0.59 6.30 23.29
CA GLU A 244 0.31 7.29 24.33
C GLU A 244 0.25 8.71 23.75
N VAL A 245 1.27 9.09 22.93
CA VAL A 245 1.25 10.39 22.24
C VAL A 245 0.02 10.49 21.33
N TYR A 246 -0.26 9.46 20.53
CA TYR A 246 -1.39 9.47 19.61
C TYR A 246 -2.75 9.59 20.32
N ARG A 247 -2.89 9.01 21.52
CA ARG A 247 -4.10 9.14 22.35
C ARG A 247 -4.32 10.56 22.82
N GLN A 248 -3.23 11.28 23.19
CA GLN A 248 -3.29 12.62 23.78
C GLN A 248 -3.52 13.75 22.77
N VAL A 249 -3.17 13.53 21.49
CA VAL A 249 -3.25 14.59 20.47
C VAL A 249 -4.52 14.47 19.62
N ASP A 250 -4.98 15.61 19.07
CA ASP A 250 -6.08 15.62 18.10
C ASP A 250 -5.58 15.18 16.70
N ALA A 251 -5.28 13.89 16.59
CA ALA A 251 -4.95 13.27 15.32
C ALA A 251 -5.95 12.15 14.99
N GLN A 252 -6.26 12.01 13.69
CA GLN A 252 -7.26 11.08 13.18
C GLN A 252 -6.65 9.79 12.62
N LEU A 253 -5.37 9.82 12.27
CA LEU A 253 -4.64 8.71 11.69
C LEU A 253 -3.19 8.73 12.19
N PHE A 254 -2.64 7.56 12.51
CA PHE A 254 -1.21 7.34 12.66
C PHE A 254 -0.69 6.59 11.44
N VAL A 255 0.48 6.97 10.91
CA VAL A 255 1.17 6.25 9.83
C VAL A 255 2.43 5.60 10.41
N GLU A 256 2.48 4.28 10.34
CA GLU A 256 3.51 3.42 10.92
C GLU A 256 4.11 2.49 9.88
N SER A 257 5.42 2.27 9.93
CA SER A 257 6.13 1.40 8.99
C SER A 257 5.79 -0.07 9.18
N GLU A 258 5.91 -0.59 10.40
CA GLU A 258 5.71 -2.01 10.74
C GLU A 258 4.27 -2.35 11.10
N GLU A 259 3.70 -3.40 10.50
CA GLU A 259 2.34 -3.86 10.83
C GLU A 259 2.20 -4.25 12.31
N ARG A 260 3.22 -4.87 12.89
CA ARG A 260 3.20 -5.26 14.31
C ARG A 260 3.07 -4.06 15.23
N GLN A 261 3.86 -3.02 15.02
CA GLN A 261 3.79 -1.78 15.80
C GLN A 261 2.47 -1.07 15.54
N ALA A 262 2.00 -1.01 14.28
CA ALA A 262 0.71 -0.43 13.92
C ALA A 262 -0.47 -1.10 14.66
N ILE A 263 -0.46 -2.42 14.80
CA ILE A 263 -1.44 -3.18 15.60
C ILE A 263 -1.40 -2.76 17.06
N ASP A 264 -0.20 -2.67 17.66
CA ASP A 264 -0.06 -2.30 19.07
C ASP A 264 -0.48 -0.84 19.30
N ILE A 265 -0.12 0.08 18.39
CA ILE A 265 -0.54 1.49 18.46
C ILE A 265 -2.06 1.59 18.34
N ALA A 266 -2.71 0.91 17.39
CA ALA A 266 -4.15 0.94 17.22
C ALA A 266 -4.89 0.39 18.46
N ARG A 267 -4.40 -0.72 19.01
CA ARG A 267 -4.96 -1.35 20.22
C ARG A 267 -4.86 -0.45 21.44
N LEU A 268 -3.70 0.17 21.66
CA LEU A 268 -3.42 0.97 22.87
C LEU A 268 -3.99 2.38 22.79
N SER A 269 -4.03 2.99 21.60
CA SER A 269 -4.58 4.34 21.42
C SER A 269 -6.11 4.35 21.27
N GLY A 270 -6.70 3.25 20.81
CA GLY A 270 -8.12 3.20 20.42
C GLY A 270 -8.44 3.95 19.13
N LYS A 271 -7.43 4.24 18.27
CA LYS A 271 -7.57 5.02 17.06
C LYS A 271 -6.99 4.26 15.84
N PRO A 272 -7.41 4.58 14.59
CA PRO A 272 -6.94 3.91 13.39
C PRO A 272 -5.46 4.18 13.09
N VAL A 273 -4.76 3.18 12.57
CA VAL A 273 -3.35 3.27 12.15
C VAL A 273 -3.21 2.73 10.73
N LEU A 274 -2.54 3.48 9.84
CA LEU A 274 -2.13 3.00 8.54
C LEU A 274 -0.77 2.31 8.66
N SER A 275 -0.72 1.03 8.32
CA SER A 275 0.53 0.30 8.17
C SER A 275 1.07 0.46 6.75
N ILE A 276 2.32 0.92 6.62
CA ILE A 276 3.02 0.98 5.32
C ILE A 276 3.37 -0.43 4.83
N GLU A 277 3.75 -1.33 5.73
CA GLU A 277 4.09 -2.73 5.38
C GLU A 277 2.91 -3.47 4.73
N SER A 278 1.72 -3.42 5.33
CA SER A 278 0.54 -4.12 4.81
C SER A 278 -0.36 -3.26 3.93
N GLN A 279 0.00 -1.98 3.71
CA GLN A 279 -0.80 -1.02 2.93
C GLN A 279 -2.29 -1.00 3.33
N SER A 280 -2.56 -1.12 4.63
CA SER A 280 -3.92 -1.24 5.15
C SER A 280 -4.14 -0.41 6.41
N ILE A 281 -5.39 0.04 6.62
CA ILE A 281 -5.78 0.65 7.89
C ILE A 281 -6.13 -0.44 8.91
N ILE A 282 -5.46 -0.36 10.06
CA ILE A 282 -5.72 -1.20 11.21
C ILE A 282 -6.67 -0.45 12.14
N MET A 283 -7.89 -0.95 12.26
CA MET A 283 -8.90 -0.41 13.16
C MET A 283 -8.74 -0.98 14.59
N PRO A 284 -9.02 -0.21 15.63
CA PRO A 284 -9.06 -0.72 17.00
C PRO A 284 -9.99 -1.93 17.11
N GLY A 285 -9.49 -3.03 17.68
CA GLY A 285 -10.27 -4.26 17.86
C GLY A 285 -10.28 -5.24 16.66
N SER A 286 -10.12 -4.78 15.42
CA SER A 286 -10.16 -5.64 14.23
C SER A 286 -8.96 -6.59 14.10
N HIS A 287 -7.82 -6.21 14.65
CA HIS A 287 -6.57 -6.97 14.59
C HIS A 287 -6.58 -8.28 15.39
N LEU A 288 -7.38 -8.37 16.46
CA LEU A 288 -7.46 -9.59 17.27
C LEU A 288 -8.10 -10.73 16.47
N GLU A 289 -9.20 -10.46 15.77
CA GLU A 289 -9.86 -11.46 14.92
C GLU A 289 -9.00 -11.85 13.71
N ARG A 290 -8.32 -10.88 13.07
CA ARG A 290 -7.45 -11.14 11.92
C ARG A 290 -6.22 -11.95 12.33
N ARG A 291 -5.54 -11.58 13.44
CA ARG A 291 -4.41 -12.34 14.00
C ARG A 291 -4.81 -13.77 14.37
N GLU A 292 -5.96 -13.92 15.00
CA GLU A 292 -6.45 -15.23 15.40
C GLU A 292 -6.82 -16.10 14.17
N ARG A 293 -7.41 -15.52 13.12
CA ARG A 293 -7.68 -16.20 11.84
C ARG A 293 -6.38 -16.60 11.13
N LEU A 294 -5.38 -15.72 11.06
CA LEU A 294 -4.07 -16.01 10.46
C LEU A 294 -3.34 -17.09 11.25
N ARG A 295 -3.26 -16.98 12.57
CA ARG A 295 -2.67 -17.99 13.45
C ARG A 295 -3.34 -19.36 13.28
N ARG A 296 -4.67 -19.41 13.28
CA ARG A 296 -5.42 -20.66 13.04
C ARG A 296 -5.20 -21.22 11.63
N ARG A 297 -4.92 -20.37 10.65
CA ARG A 297 -4.56 -20.79 9.28
C ARG A 297 -3.14 -21.34 9.22
N GLU A 298 -2.19 -20.68 9.86
CA GLU A 298 -0.80 -21.16 9.96
C GLU A 298 -0.71 -22.47 10.76
N ASP A 299 -1.40 -22.58 11.87
CA ASP A 299 -1.44 -23.79 12.68
C ASP A 299 -2.03 -24.97 11.88
N ARG A 300 -3.14 -24.75 11.16
CA ARG A 300 -3.70 -25.75 10.24
C ARG A 300 -2.74 -26.14 9.12
N LEU A 301 -2.01 -25.18 8.55
CA LEU A 301 -1.01 -25.44 7.51
C LEU A 301 0.16 -26.26 8.06
N ARG A 302 0.66 -25.92 9.26
CA ARG A 302 1.72 -26.67 9.97
C ARG A 302 1.29 -28.09 10.31
N GLU A 303 0.06 -28.26 10.79
CA GLU A 303 -0.52 -29.57 11.07
C GLU A 303 -0.62 -30.42 9.79
N ARG A 304 -1.12 -29.84 8.70
CA ARG A 304 -1.23 -30.50 7.40
C ARG A 304 0.12 -30.91 6.84
N LEU A 305 1.11 -30.02 6.84
CA LEU A 305 2.48 -30.32 6.41
C LEU A 305 3.15 -31.36 7.31
N SER A 306 2.86 -31.35 8.61
CA SER A 306 3.39 -32.33 9.55
C SER A 306 2.74 -33.71 9.38
N SER A 307 1.45 -33.78 9.01
CA SER A 307 0.75 -35.03 8.69
C SER A 307 1.25 -35.61 7.36
N GLU A 308 1.35 -34.81 6.31
CA GLU A 308 1.89 -35.22 5.01
C GLU A 308 3.33 -35.75 5.12
N ARG A 309 4.21 -35.06 5.91
CA ARG A 309 5.55 -35.56 6.21
C ARG A 309 5.57 -36.90 6.97
N ARG A 310 4.60 -37.14 7.88
CA ARG A 310 4.46 -38.40 8.60
C ARG A 310 4.00 -39.51 7.66
N ASP A 311 3.04 -39.25 6.81
CA ASP A 311 2.52 -40.21 5.87
C ASP A 311 3.53 -40.56 4.77
N TRP A 312 4.26 -39.57 4.25
CA TRP A 312 5.36 -39.78 3.33
C TRP A 312 6.49 -40.65 3.96
N ARG A 313 6.84 -40.39 5.22
CA ARG A 313 7.82 -41.23 5.96
C ARG A 313 7.30 -42.66 6.18
N ARG A 314 6.01 -42.86 6.41
CA ARG A 314 5.38 -44.18 6.52
C ARG A 314 5.41 -44.89 5.17
N LEU A 315 5.05 -44.19 4.10
CA LEU A 315 5.06 -44.71 2.74
C LEU A 315 6.49 -45.16 2.33
N VAL A 316 7.46 -44.27 2.48
CA VAL A 316 8.88 -44.59 2.19
C VAL A 316 9.38 -45.81 3.01
N LYS A 317 9.07 -45.85 4.32
CA LYS A 317 9.41 -47.02 5.15
C LYS A 317 8.75 -48.31 4.63
N ARG A 318 7.51 -48.23 4.19
CA ARG A 318 6.75 -49.38 3.67
C ARG A 318 7.32 -49.85 2.33
N THR A 319 7.66 -48.92 1.44
CA THR A 319 8.26 -49.22 0.13
C THR A 319 9.67 -49.81 0.28
N VAL A 320 10.51 -49.23 1.13
CA VAL A 320 11.85 -49.72 1.42
C VAL A 320 11.81 -51.12 2.05
N ARG A 321 10.90 -51.38 2.98
CA ARG A 321 10.71 -52.77 3.53
C ARG A 321 10.26 -53.76 2.47
N ARG A 322 9.38 -53.34 1.54
CA ARG A 322 8.84 -54.17 0.47
C ARG A 322 9.89 -54.53 -0.58
N LEU A 323 10.78 -53.56 -0.92
CA LEU A 323 11.81 -53.73 -1.95
C LEU A 323 13.10 -54.43 -1.46
N LEU A 324 13.51 -54.16 -0.22
CA LEU A 324 14.80 -54.62 0.30
C LEU A 324 14.69 -55.77 1.29
N GLY A 325 13.52 -56.16 1.71
CA GLY A 325 13.31 -57.10 2.81
C GLY A 325 13.67 -56.50 4.19
N GLU A 326 13.16 -57.07 5.28
CA GLU A 326 13.32 -56.50 6.64
C GLU A 326 14.77 -56.40 7.12
N SER A 327 15.62 -57.35 6.81
CA SER A 327 17.03 -57.39 7.25
C SER A 327 17.89 -56.29 6.58
N ARG A 328 17.71 -56.05 5.28
CA ARG A 328 18.43 -55.00 4.52
C ARG A 328 17.90 -53.63 4.84
N ALA A 329 16.59 -53.45 5.00
CA ALA A 329 15.97 -52.20 5.41
C ALA A 329 16.43 -51.71 6.80
N ARG A 330 16.75 -52.70 7.71
CA ARG A 330 17.33 -52.42 9.03
C ARG A 330 18.75 -51.84 8.91
N LYS A 331 19.61 -52.45 8.07
CA LYS A 331 20.99 -51.96 7.82
C LYS A 331 21.01 -50.52 7.23
N VAL A 332 20.18 -50.24 6.25
CA VAL A 332 20.05 -48.88 5.66
C VAL A 332 19.61 -47.85 6.70
N ARG A 333 18.68 -48.19 7.57
CA ARG A 333 18.21 -47.30 8.65
C ARG A 333 19.34 -47.02 9.66
N ASP A 334 20.12 -47.99 10.03
CA ASP A 334 21.18 -47.84 11.00
C ASP A 334 22.39 -47.07 10.41
N PHE A 335 22.66 -47.21 9.12
CA PHE A 335 23.60 -46.38 8.39
C PHE A 335 23.18 -44.90 8.36
N LEU A 336 21.93 -44.58 8.01
CA LEU A 336 21.38 -43.19 8.00
C LEU A 336 21.30 -42.55 9.40
N ARG A 337 21.20 -43.37 10.46
CA ARG A 337 21.29 -42.86 11.84
C ARG A 337 22.71 -42.50 12.26
N ARG A 338 23.71 -43.22 11.76
CA ARG A 338 25.15 -42.95 12.06
C ARG A 338 25.62 -41.69 11.34
N SER A 339 25.24 -41.47 10.06
CA SER A 339 25.59 -40.26 9.27
C SER A 339 24.98 -38.98 9.81
N ARG A 340 23.90 -39.04 10.60
CA ARG A 340 23.29 -37.86 11.25
C ARG A 340 23.89 -37.48 12.60
N LYS A 341 24.78 -38.30 13.16
CA LYS A 341 25.48 -37.98 14.40
C LYS A 341 26.87 -37.40 14.18
N THR A 342 27.33 -37.36 12.91
CA THR A 342 28.65 -36.87 12.48
C THR A 342 28.57 -35.59 11.62
N ALA A 343 27.39 -35.03 11.41
CA ALA A 343 27.12 -33.70 10.84
C ALA A 343 26.37 -32.85 11.89
#